data_d4227b84618ab5a52113d87a04f830fb
#
_entry.id   d4227b84618ab5a52113d87a04f830fb
#
_cell.length_a   1.000
_cell.length_b   1.000
_cell.length_c   1.000
_cell.angle_alpha   90.00
_cell.angle_beta   90.00
_cell.angle_gamma   90.00
#
_symmetry.space_group_name_H-M   'P 1'
#
loop_
_entity.id
_entity.type
_entity.pdbx_description
1 polymer ?
#
loop_
_entity_poly.entity_id
_entity_poly.type
_entity_poly.pdbx_seq_one_letter_code
_entity_poly.pdbx_strand_id
1 'polypeptide(L)'
;TATAPSKETILVVDDEASIGRNLETRLSMIGYNVVTACDGTEALELFPNCMPDLVVLDVMMPKLDGYGVCQELRKESDVPIVMLTALGDVADRITGLELGADDYVVKPFSPKELEARIRCVLRRVEKEAIAGIPNSGVIQVSDLRIDTNKRQVFRNDESIRLTGMEFSLL
;
A
#
# COMPACT_ATOMS: atom_id res chain seq x y z
N THR A 1 8.81 32.07 2.64
CA THR A 1 9.25 31.10 1.62
C THR A 1 8.42 29.83 1.74
N ALA A 2 7.47 29.67 0.82
CA ALA A 2 6.72 28.44 0.73
C ALA A 2 7.69 27.29 0.44
N THR A 3 7.87 26.39 1.36
CA THR A 3 8.54 25.12 1.12
C THR A 3 7.72 24.37 0.07
N ALA A 4 8.35 24.03 -1.06
CA ALA A 4 7.72 23.16 -2.02
C ALA A 4 7.23 21.89 -1.29
N PRO A 5 6.01 21.38 -1.56
CA PRO A 5 5.57 20.14 -0.94
C PRO A 5 6.61 19.06 -1.22
N SER A 6 7.03 18.37 -0.17
CA SER A 6 7.94 17.26 -0.31
C SER A 6 7.29 16.22 -1.24
N LYS A 7 8.03 15.79 -2.27
CA LYS A 7 7.54 14.76 -3.18
C LYS A 7 7.32 13.47 -2.41
N GLU A 8 6.17 12.86 -2.63
CA GLU A 8 5.89 11.55 -2.10
C GLU A 8 6.83 10.51 -2.70
N THR A 9 7.29 9.58 -1.88
CA THR A 9 8.24 8.55 -2.28
C THR A 9 7.51 7.21 -2.47
N ILE A 10 7.75 6.58 -3.60
CA ILE A 10 7.18 5.27 -3.96
C ILE A 10 8.32 4.26 -4.08
N LEU A 11 8.21 3.17 -3.34
CA LEU A 11 9.10 2.02 -3.47
C LEU A 11 8.45 1.03 -4.44
N VAL A 12 9.12 0.77 -5.56
CA VAL A 12 8.67 -0.22 -6.55
C VAL A 12 9.52 -1.48 -6.42
N VAL A 13 8.85 -2.60 -6.16
CA VAL A 13 9.51 -3.90 -5.97
C VAL A 13 9.03 -4.86 -7.05
N ASP A 14 9.90 -5.19 -7.98
CA ASP A 14 9.63 -6.11 -9.08
C ASP A 14 10.96 -6.74 -9.53
N ASP A 15 10.99 -8.06 -9.68
CA ASP A 15 12.18 -8.77 -10.15
C ASP A 15 12.45 -8.58 -11.65
N GLU A 16 11.45 -8.09 -12.38
CA GLU A 16 11.62 -7.71 -13.77
C GLU A 16 12.11 -6.27 -13.90
N ALA A 17 13.39 -6.11 -14.15
CA ALA A 17 14.05 -4.81 -14.21
C ALA A 17 13.43 -3.84 -15.22
N SER A 18 12.85 -4.35 -16.31
CA SER A 18 12.16 -3.53 -17.32
C SER A 18 10.91 -2.84 -16.77
N ILE A 19 10.14 -3.56 -15.95
CA ILE A 19 8.96 -3.02 -15.29
C ILE A 19 9.38 -1.95 -14.27
N GLY A 20 10.38 -2.24 -13.45
CA GLY A 20 10.90 -1.29 -12.46
C GLY A 20 11.34 0.03 -13.12
N ARG A 21 12.14 -0.04 -14.19
CA ARG A 21 12.60 1.16 -14.92
C ARG A 21 11.47 1.94 -15.57
N ASN A 22 10.52 1.24 -16.18
CA ASN A 22 9.37 1.90 -16.81
C ASN A 22 8.51 2.64 -15.78
N LEU A 23 8.24 2.01 -14.66
CA LEU A 23 7.49 2.63 -13.56
C LEU A 23 8.25 3.79 -12.93
N GLU A 24 9.56 3.63 -12.70
CA GLU A 24 10.42 4.71 -12.22
C GLU A 24 10.32 5.94 -13.11
N THR A 25 10.49 5.77 -14.41
CA THR A 25 10.41 6.85 -15.38
C THR A 25 9.05 7.54 -15.35
N ARG A 26 7.97 6.78 -15.44
CA ARG A 26 6.62 7.33 -15.50
C ARG A 26 6.19 8.02 -14.22
N LEU A 27 6.43 7.39 -13.09
CA LEU A 27 6.06 7.94 -11.78
C LEU A 27 6.90 9.18 -11.43
N SER A 28 8.16 9.19 -11.82
CA SER A 28 9.02 10.38 -11.67
C SER A 28 8.52 11.55 -12.50
N MET A 29 8.04 11.30 -13.72
CA MET A 29 7.48 12.33 -14.60
C MET A 29 6.25 13.01 -14.03
N ILE A 30 5.45 12.32 -13.24
CA ILE A 30 4.24 12.89 -12.62
C ILE A 30 4.50 13.47 -11.24
N GLY A 31 5.75 13.45 -10.77
CA GLY A 31 6.18 14.18 -9.58
C GLY A 31 6.52 13.35 -8.36
N TYR A 32 6.55 12.03 -8.44
CA TYR A 32 6.96 11.17 -7.34
C TYR A 32 8.48 10.97 -7.28
N ASN A 33 9.01 10.76 -6.09
CA ASN A 33 10.33 10.16 -5.92
C ASN A 33 10.17 8.64 -5.99
N VAL A 34 10.99 7.97 -6.78
CA VAL A 34 10.87 6.52 -6.96
C VAL A 34 12.17 5.84 -6.56
N VAL A 35 12.04 4.81 -5.73
CA VAL A 35 13.11 3.89 -5.37
C VAL A 35 12.72 2.52 -5.87
N THR A 36 13.63 1.81 -6.51
CA THR A 36 13.37 0.48 -7.06
C THR A 36 14.14 -0.60 -6.31
N ALA A 37 13.53 -1.75 -6.12
CA ALA A 37 14.15 -2.95 -5.59
C ALA A 37 13.89 -4.13 -6.53
N CYS A 38 14.88 -4.98 -6.71
CA CYS A 38 14.82 -6.13 -7.62
C CYS A 38 14.30 -7.39 -6.95
N ASP A 39 14.23 -7.43 -5.64
CA ASP A 39 13.70 -8.56 -4.89
C ASP A 39 13.18 -8.12 -3.51
N GLY A 40 12.53 -9.06 -2.82
CA GLY A 40 11.93 -8.78 -1.52
C GLY A 40 12.95 -8.46 -0.42
N THR A 41 14.11 -9.08 -0.46
CA THR A 41 15.19 -8.83 0.51
C THR A 41 15.73 -7.41 0.36
N GLU A 42 16.01 -6.99 -0.86
CA GLU A 42 16.45 -5.62 -1.16
C GLU A 42 15.39 -4.60 -0.74
N ALA A 43 14.12 -4.91 -1.00
CA ALA A 43 13.01 -4.04 -0.59
C ALA A 43 12.98 -3.82 0.92
N LEU A 44 13.15 -4.87 1.70
CA LEU A 44 13.17 -4.78 3.16
C LEU A 44 14.41 -4.03 3.68
N GLU A 45 15.54 -4.13 3.01
CA GLU A 45 16.75 -3.36 3.34
C GLU A 45 16.60 -1.87 3.03
N LEU A 46 15.98 -1.54 1.89
CA LEU A 46 15.78 -0.16 1.47
C LEU A 46 14.67 0.56 2.23
N PHE A 47 13.67 -0.17 2.67
CA PHE A 47 12.47 0.39 3.28
C PHE A 47 12.74 1.37 4.43
N PRO A 48 13.54 1.04 5.45
CA PRO A 48 13.79 1.97 6.55
C PRO A 48 14.57 3.22 6.13
N ASN A 49 15.35 3.14 5.07
CA ASN A 49 16.16 4.25 4.59
C ASN A 49 15.39 5.19 3.67
N CYS A 50 14.52 4.68 2.82
CA CYS A 50 13.76 5.51 1.89
C CYS A 50 12.43 6.00 2.48
N MET A 51 11.91 5.35 3.50
CA MET A 51 10.65 5.72 4.17
C MET A 51 9.54 6.04 3.17
N PRO A 52 9.15 5.07 2.32
CA PRO A 52 8.22 5.34 1.25
C PRO A 52 6.80 5.66 1.77
N ASP A 53 6.10 6.50 1.03
CA ASP A 53 4.70 6.81 1.28
C ASP A 53 3.76 5.74 0.74
N LEU A 54 4.25 4.92 -0.20
CA LEU A 54 3.52 3.81 -0.80
C LEU A 54 4.51 2.79 -1.38
N VAL A 55 4.15 1.52 -1.32
CA VAL A 55 4.92 0.41 -1.93
C VAL A 55 4.11 -0.21 -3.05
N VAL A 56 4.69 -0.32 -4.22
CA VAL A 56 4.18 -1.13 -5.35
C VAL A 56 4.95 -2.45 -5.33
N LEU A 57 4.26 -3.56 -5.18
CA LEU A 57 4.87 -4.82 -4.81
C LEU A 57 4.41 -5.96 -5.72
N ASP A 58 5.32 -6.51 -6.52
CA ASP A 58 5.04 -7.70 -7.31
C ASP A 58 4.87 -8.92 -6.39
N VAL A 59 3.85 -9.72 -6.66
CA VAL A 59 3.57 -10.95 -5.92
C VAL A 59 4.56 -12.05 -6.30
N MET A 60 4.83 -12.21 -7.59
CA MET A 60 5.62 -13.31 -8.14
C MET A 60 7.10 -12.94 -8.22
N MET A 61 7.82 -13.14 -7.13
CA MET A 61 9.27 -12.93 -7.08
C MET A 61 9.98 -14.15 -6.51
N PRO A 62 11.23 -14.45 -6.95
CA PRO A 62 12.00 -15.54 -6.37
C PRO A 62 12.43 -15.23 -4.93
N LYS A 63 12.72 -16.26 -4.16
CA LYS A 63 13.14 -16.23 -2.75
C LYS A 63 12.01 -15.75 -1.83
N LEU A 64 11.90 -14.44 -1.61
CA LEU A 64 10.82 -13.83 -0.83
C LEU A 64 9.81 -13.20 -1.78
N ASP A 65 8.61 -13.78 -1.85
CA ASP A 65 7.54 -13.27 -2.69
C ASP A 65 6.89 -12.00 -2.11
N GLY A 66 5.97 -11.40 -2.89
CA GLY A 66 5.29 -10.18 -2.46
C GLY A 66 4.47 -10.35 -1.18
N TYR A 67 3.90 -11.51 -0.95
CA TYR A 67 3.17 -11.79 0.28
C TYR A 67 4.09 -11.79 1.49
N GLY A 68 5.26 -12.41 1.37
CA GLY A 68 6.26 -12.42 2.43
C GLY A 68 6.76 -11.01 2.76
N VAL A 69 7.02 -10.19 1.75
CA VAL A 69 7.40 -8.78 1.95
C VAL A 69 6.28 -8.01 2.66
N CYS A 70 5.03 -8.20 2.23
CA CYS A 70 3.89 -7.55 2.85
C CYS A 70 3.76 -7.92 4.33
N GLN A 71 3.91 -9.20 4.67
CA GLN A 71 3.89 -9.66 6.06
C GLN A 71 4.97 -9.00 6.90
N GLU A 72 6.20 -8.94 6.39
CA GLU A 72 7.32 -8.31 7.11
C GLU A 72 7.09 -6.81 7.29
N LEU A 73 6.62 -6.11 6.27
CA LEU A 73 6.32 -4.69 6.36
C LEU A 73 5.20 -4.40 7.36
N ARG A 74 4.19 -5.25 7.43
CA ARG A 74 3.06 -5.07 8.34
C ARG A 74 3.41 -5.27 9.81
N LYS A 75 4.51 -5.92 10.13
CA LYS A 75 5.01 -6.01 11.50
C LYS A 75 5.46 -4.65 12.05
N GLU A 76 5.94 -3.76 11.18
CA GLU A 76 6.58 -2.51 11.55
C GLU A 76 5.88 -1.26 11.01
N SER A 77 5.02 -1.39 10.01
CA SER A 77 4.47 -0.24 9.29
C SER A 77 3.08 -0.49 8.74
N ASP A 78 2.29 0.57 8.67
CA ASP A 78 0.99 0.63 7.99
C ASP A 78 1.10 1.26 6.61
N VAL A 79 2.30 1.29 6.03
CA VAL A 79 2.53 1.87 4.70
C VAL A 79 1.55 1.29 3.67
N PRO A 80 0.92 2.13 2.84
CA PRO A 80 0.04 1.65 1.78
C PRO A 80 0.77 0.73 0.81
N ILE A 81 0.16 -0.40 0.47
CA ILE A 81 0.73 -1.39 -0.45
C ILE A 81 -0.26 -1.66 -1.59
N VAL A 82 0.21 -1.47 -2.82
CA VAL A 82 -0.49 -1.89 -4.03
C VAL A 82 0.23 -3.11 -4.61
N MET A 83 -0.47 -4.23 -4.68
CA MET A 83 0.11 -5.47 -5.22
C MET A 83 -0.08 -5.60 -6.71
N LEU A 84 0.93 -6.09 -7.40
CA LEU A 84 0.88 -6.48 -8.81
C LEU A 84 0.72 -8.00 -8.89
N THR A 85 -0.38 -8.46 -9.49
CA THR A 85 -0.73 -9.89 -9.53
C THR A 85 -0.88 -10.38 -10.99
N ALA A 86 -0.74 -11.69 -11.20
CA ALA A 86 -1.03 -12.30 -12.48
C ALA A 86 -2.54 -12.39 -12.73
N LEU A 87 -2.92 -12.37 -14.01
CA LEU A 87 -4.31 -12.49 -14.42
C LEU A 87 -4.91 -13.85 -13.98
N GLY A 88 -6.11 -13.79 -13.41
CA GLY A 88 -6.92 -14.98 -13.10
C GLY A 88 -6.72 -15.57 -11.73
N ASP A 89 -5.86 -15.01 -10.89
CA ASP A 89 -5.60 -15.55 -9.57
C ASP A 89 -6.45 -14.89 -8.48
N VAL A 90 -7.69 -15.37 -8.35
CA VAL A 90 -8.63 -14.90 -7.32
C VAL A 90 -8.16 -15.29 -5.91
N ALA A 91 -7.56 -16.47 -5.76
CA ALA A 91 -7.02 -16.93 -4.48
C ALA A 91 -5.90 -16.02 -3.98
N ASP A 92 -5.00 -15.58 -4.87
CA ASP A 92 -3.94 -14.65 -4.55
C ASP A 92 -4.46 -13.27 -4.13
N ARG A 93 -5.54 -12.80 -4.73
CA ARG A 93 -6.20 -11.56 -4.32
C ARG A 93 -6.73 -11.63 -2.89
N ILE A 94 -7.40 -12.72 -2.56
CA ILE A 94 -7.93 -12.95 -1.21
C ILE A 94 -6.78 -13.00 -0.20
N THR A 95 -5.72 -13.76 -0.50
CA THR A 95 -4.54 -13.87 0.35
C THR A 95 -3.90 -12.51 0.62
N GLY A 96 -3.71 -11.70 -0.43
CA GLY A 96 -3.10 -10.38 -0.26
C GLY A 96 -3.98 -9.42 0.53
N LEU A 97 -5.30 -9.43 0.34
CA LEU A 97 -6.22 -8.63 1.15
C LEU A 97 -6.18 -9.04 2.63
N GLU A 98 -6.13 -10.34 2.90
CA GLU A 98 -5.99 -10.85 4.27
C GLU A 98 -4.66 -10.42 4.92
N LEU A 99 -3.60 -10.28 4.11
CA LEU A 99 -2.29 -9.81 4.58
C LEU A 99 -2.21 -8.28 4.74
N GLY A 100 -3.25 -7.56 4.32
CA GLY A 100 -3.35 -6.12 4.53
C GLY A 100 -2.88 -5.25 3.36
N ALA A 101 -2.88 -5.77 2.14
CA ALA A 101 -2.70 -4.93 0.95
C ALA A 101 -3.87 -3.96 0.78
N ASP A 102 -3.58 -2.76 0.28
CA ASP A 102 -4.59 -1.71 0.12
C ASP A 102 -5.28 -1.77 -1.23
N ASP A 103 -4.62 -2.28 -2.25
CA ASP A 103 -5.19 -2.45 -3.59
C ASP A 103 -4.40 -3.48 -4.41
N TYR A 104 -4.94 -3.81 -5.57
CA TYR A 104 -4.36 -4.75 -6.53
C TYR A 104 -4.40 -4.19 -7.92
N VAL A 105 -3.39 -4.52 -8.70
CA VAL A 105 -3.38 -4.31 -10.14
C VAL A 105 -2.99 -5.62 -10.81
N VAL A 106 -3.79 -6.04 -11.79
CA VAL A 106 -3.57 -7.29 -12.52
C VAL A 106 -2.63 -7.04 -13.70
N LYS A 107 -1.60 -7.86 -13.83
CA LYS A 107 -0.70 -7.87 -14.99
C LYS A 107 -1.36 -8.60 -16.18
N PRO A 108 -1.22 -8.14 -17.42
CA PRO A 108 -0.61 -6.88 -17.83
C PRO A 108 -1.52 -5.68 -17.48
N PHE A 109 -0.93 -4.62 -17.00
CA PHE A 109 -1.66 -3.42 -16.61
C PHE A 109 -1.29 -2.22 -17.48
N SER A 110 -2.24 -1.29 -17.61
CA SER A 110 -1.96 0.02 -18.17
C SER A 110 -1.21 0.87 -17.13
N PRO A 111 -0.11 1.55 -17.51
CA PRO A 111 0.56 2.47 -16.58
C PRO A 111 -0.38 3.53 -16.02
N LYS A 112 -1.36 3.98 -16.78
CA LYS A 112 -2.38 4.94 -16.32
C LYS A 112 -3.28 4.35 -15.22
N GLU A 113 -3.61 3.07 -15.31
CA GLU A 113 -4.38 2.37 -14.28
C GLU A 113 -3.61 2.33 -12.95
N LEU A 114 -2.34 1.96 -13.00
CA LEU A 114 -1.49 1.94 -11.82
C LEU A 114 -1.34 3.35 -11.21
N GLU A 115 -1.09 4.36 -12.03
CA GLU A 115 -1.00 5.75 -11.58
C GLU A 115 -2.29 6.20 -10.88
N ALA A 116 -3.45 5.86 -11.45
CA ALA A 116 -4.74 6.20 -10.86
C ALA A 116 -4.96 5.52 -9.51
N ARG A 117 -4.59 4.26 -9.39
CA ARG A 117 -4.71 3.51 -8.13
C ARG A 117 -3.76 4.04 -7.06
N ILE A 118 -2.53 4.36 -7.41
CA ILE A 118 -1.57 5.00 -6.51
C ILE A 118 -2.14 6.32 -5.98
N ARG A 119 -2.66 7.17 -6.85
CA ARG A 119 -3.29 8.43 -6.44
C ARG A 119 -4.48 8.23 -5.51
N CYS A 120 -5.33 7.26 -5.82
CA CYS A 120 -6.48 6.94 -4.97
C CYS A 120 -6.07 6.49 -3.57
N VAL A 121 -5.08 5.63 -3.48
CA VAL A 121 -4.57 5.12 -2.20
C VAL A 121 -3.91 6.24 -1.39
N LEU A 122 -3.06 7.05 -2.00
CA LEU A 122 -2.41 8.18 -1.33
C LEU A 122 -3.42 9.25 -0.87
N ARG A 123 -4.41 9.54 -1.69
CA ARG A 123 -5.49 10.46 -1.32
C ARG A 123 -6.29 9.96 -0.12
N ARG A 124 -6.52 8.67 -0.05
CA ARG A 124 -7.22 8.04 1.08
C ARG A 124 -6.45 8.22 2.37
N VAL A 125 -5.15 7.95 2.35
CA VAL A 125 -4.24 8.15 3.49
C VAL A 125 -4.22 9.63 3.92
N GLU A 126 -4.16 10.55 2.97
CA GLU A 126 -4.19 11.98 3.22
C GLU A 126 -5.49 12.41 3.89
N LYS A 127 -6.63 11.92 3.42
CA LYS A 127 -7.95 12.18 4.03
C LYS A 127 -8.05 11.62 5.45
N GLU A 128 -7.52 10.44 5.68
CA GLU A 128 -7.46 9.86 7.02
C GLU A 128 -6.59 10.70 7.95
N ALA A 129 -5.48 11.24 7.46
CA ALA A 129 -4.61 12.13 8.22
C ALA A 129 -5.28 13.49 8.52
N ILE A 130 -6.03 14.04 7.57
CA ILE A 130 -6.76 15.31 7.73
C ILE A 130 -8.03 15.14 8.58
N ALA A 131 -8.77 14.06 8.35
CA ALA A 131 -9.94 13.67 9.14
C ALA A 131 -9.52 13.04 10.47
N GLY A 132 -8.25 12.70 10.63
CA GLY A 132 -7.65 12.26 11.88
C GLY A 132 -7.83 13.34 12.91
N ILE A 133 -9.02 13.40 13.45
CA ILE A 133 -9.34 14.21 14.59
C ILE A 133 -8.28 13.94 15.65
N PRO A 134 -7.62 14.99 16.09
CA PRO A 134 -6.55 14.81 17.07
C PRO A 134 -7.09 14.04 18.25
N ASN A 135 -6.44 12.99 18.58
CA ASN A 135 -6.45 12.29 19.85
C ASN A 135 -7.29 11.02 20.02
N SER A 136 -8.12 10.56 19.11
CA SER A 136 -8.73 9.27 19.39
C SER A 136 -8.65 8.24 18.27
N GLY A 137 -8.59 8.64 17.02
CA GLY A 137 -8.60 7.67 15.90
C GLY A 137 -9.77 6.69 15.97
N VAL A 138 -10.75 6.97 16.80
CA VAL A 138 -11.90 6.11 17.04
C VAL A 138 -13.15 6.84 16.62
N ILE A 139 -13.84 6.27 15.66
CA ILE A 139 -15.15 6.74 15.21
C ILE A 139 -16.19 5.78 15.75
N GLN A 140 -17.15 6.30 16.49
CA GLN A 140 -18.25 5.50 17.00
C GLN A 140 -19.56 5.89 16.29
N VAL A 141 -20.18 4.91 15.66
CA VAL A 141 -21.48 5.08 15.00
C VAL A 141 -22.39 3.94 15.47
N SER A 142 -23.38 4.26 16.25
CA SER A 142 -24.28 3.27 16.87
C SER A 142 -23.49 2.24 17.68
N ASP A 143 -23.56 0.99 17.30
CA ASP A 143 -22.88 -0.14 17.92
C ASP A 143 -21.52 -0.48 17.29
N LEU A 144 -21.10 0.32 16.30
CA LEU A 144 -19.81 0.15 15.62
C LEU A 144 -18.80 1.15 16.15
N ARG A 145 -17.63 0.63 16.52
CA ARG A 145 -16.47 1.42 16.90
C ARG A 145 -15.35 1.12 15.91
N ILE A 146 -14.85 2.15 15.25
CA ILE A 146 -13.81 2.04 14.24
C ILE A 146 -12.54 2.70 14.75
N ASP A 147 -11.48 1.92 14.92
CA ASP A 147 -10.15 2.43 15.24
C ASP A 147 -9.36 2.61 13.94
N THR A 148 -9.27 3.85 13.48
CA THR A 148 -8.59 4.18 12.24
C THR A 148 -7.08 3.99 12.31
N ASN A 149 -6.49 4.14 13.50
CA ASN A 149 -5.05 3.97 13.68
C ASN A 149 -4.63 2.51 13.61
N LYS A 150 -5.44 1.63 14.17
CA LYS A 150 -5.19 0.18 14.17
C LYS A 150 -5.88 -0.53 13.00
N ARG A 151 -6.69 0.18 12.20
CA ARG A 151 -7.54 -0.37 11.15
C ARG A 151 -8.39 -1.54 11.65
N GLN A 152 -9.00 -1.35 12.82
CA GLN A 152 -9.84 -2.34 13.47
C GLN A 152 -11.26 -1.81 13.63
N VAL A 153 -12.22 -2.70 13.46
CA VAL A 153 -13.63 -2.43 13.68
C VAL A 153 -14.13 -3.30 14.83
N PHE A 154 -14.82 -2.69 15.76
CA PHE A 154 -15.43 -3.38 16.89
C PHE A 154 -16.96 -3.24 16.81
N ARG A 155 -17.63 -4.28 17.10
CA ARG A 155 -19.09 -4.29 17.26
C ARG A 155 -19.40 -4.91 18.61
N ASN A 156 -20.08 -4.15 19.46
CA ASN A 156 -20.39 -4.58 20.84
C ASN A 156 -19.15 -5.02 21.62
N ASP A 157 -18.02 -4.29 21.46
CA ASP A 157 -16.70 -4.59 22.03
C ASP A 157 -16.03 -5.86 21.50
N GLU A 158 -16.59 -6.49 20.50
CA GLU A 158 -15.97 -7.62 19.82
C GLU A 158 -15.19 -7.15 18.57
N SER A 159 -13.92 -7.51 18.51
CA SER A 159 -13.03 -7.09 17.41
C SER A 159 -13.37 -7.82 16.12
N ILE A 160 -13.70 -7.05 15.08
CA ILE A 160 -13.88 -7.57 13.72
C ILE A 160 -12.62 -7.24 12.92
N ARG A 161 -11.95 -8.25 12.41
CA ARG A 161 -10.75 -8.07 11.62
C ARG A 161 -11.11 -7.79 10.17
N LEU A 162 -10.82 -6.56 9.71
CA LEU A 162 -10.99 -6.19 8.31
C LEU A 162 -9.63 -5.97 7.66
N THR A 163 -9.54 -6.27 6.36
CA THR A 163 -8.40 -5.89 5.53
C THR A 163 -8.45 -4.39 5.23
N GLY A 164 -7.34 -3.80 4.80
CA GLY A 164 -7.28 -2.39 4.46
C GLY A 164 -8.32 -1.98 3.43
N MET A 165 -8.60 -2.85 2.45
CA MET A 165 -9.59 -2.58 1.41
C MET A 165 -11.03 -2.64 1.93
N GLU A 166 -11.37 -3.62 2.75
CA GLU A 166 -12.67 -3.71 3.41
C GLU A 166 -12.91 -2.54 4.34
N PHE A 167 -11.91 -2.14 5.09
CA PHE A 167 -11.97 -0.97 5.97
C PHE A 167 -12.27 0.32 5.19
N SER A 168 -11.71 0.46 4.00
CA SER A 168 -11.91 1.63 3.15
C SER A 168 -13.31 1.75 2.56
N LEU A 169 -14.10 0.66 2.54
CA LEU A 169 -15.49 0.64 2.08
C LEU A 169 -16.48 1.04 3.19
N LEU A 170 -16.02 1.10 4.41
CA LEU A 170 -16.82 1.57 5.54
C LEU A 170 -16.77 3.10 5.66
#